data_18635e176d5d460ea6bffe70b97fc4d7
#
_entry.id   18635e176d5d460ea6bffe70b97fc4d7
#
_cell.length_a   1.000
_cell.length_b   1.000
_cell.length_c   1.000
_cell.angle_alpha   90.00
_cell.angle_beta   90.00
_cell.angle_gamma   90.00
#
_symmetry.space_group_name_H-M   'P 1'
#
loop_
_entity.id
_entity.type
_entity.pdbx_description
1 polymer ?
#
loop_
_entity_poly.entity_id
_entity_poly.type
_entity_poly.pdbx_seq_one_letter_code
_entity_poly.pdbx_strand_id
1 'polypeptide(L)'
;FLPFGTRNPERPKFKRKFSGVTGEVVRLINGKELEEDFDIVKSIDNIVEVVKCSNEDDKKYLKELVKEYLIDKDGDIKVFHAKLFNYIELDKGTEITGEKKIAQFLYDILFSDNNISSIFEEDETKNMIIKLVLSKLSGLKERDTEKVYINKLDFITEVANEDFKFLIKHKEFFLKNFQQLIAYYYFYYITQLSIKLNKKDKANFSEVEKVFYLLDWEKASKNRKSVISGYSLIKAESRNLLININVLEHLNFLCGVKGFTYFEIINMVNNLSNEEKNSYLSTIYEWIKIYRNNFDQEPVDVELEFEELVNTLEKSLAEKIEQATISRYTLWIEEIGKKYFLKIRGGSYGYMLNMTQEMLLMITAVCIKEDKITLKDLFKEYERRGLFLDSYSQVEVIDLLGKLNLIDKKSDSGDAQYVKSIL
;
A
#
# COMPACT_ATOMS: atom_id res chain seq x y z
N PHE A 1 -9.90 3.33 -9.52
CA PHE A 1 -9.83 3.53 -8.06
C PHE A 1 -8.79 2.64 -7.39
N LEU A 2 -8.85 1.32 -7.53
CA LEU A 2 -7.97 0.36 -6.86
C LEU A 2 -7.27 -0.57 -7.86
N PRO A 3 -6.07 -1.09 -7.55
CA PRO A 3 -5.31 -1.95 -8.44
C PRO A 3 -5.80 -3.41 -8.44
N PHE A 4 -7.03 -3.67 -7.98
CA PHE A 4 -7.56 -5.00 -7.82
C PHE A 4 -8.11 -5.56 -9.13
N GLY A 5 -7.99 -6.87 -9.32
CA GLY A 5 -8.58 -7.60 -10.43
C GLY A 5 -9.60 -8.63 -9.96
N THR A 6 -10.50 -9.02 -10.87
CA THR A 6 -11.49 -10.06 -10.61
C THR A 6 -10.98 -11.47 -10.89
N ARG A 7 -9.88 -11.59 -11.65
CA ARG A 7 -9.27 -12.88 -12.00
C ARG A 7 -8.40 -13.40 -10.86
N ASN A 8 -8.75 -14.57 -10.34
CA ASN A 8 -8.04 -15.19 -9.21
C ASN A 8 -6.54 -15.47 -9.48
N PRO A 9 -6.11 -15.92 -10.67
CA PRO A 9 -4.70 -16.17 -10.96
C PRO A 9 -3.83 -14.92 -10.94
N GLU A 10 -4.40 -13.75 -11.18
CA GLU A 10 -3.67 -12.47 -11.17
C GLU A 10 -3.46 -11.89 -9.78
N ARG A 11 -4.16 -12.42 -8.77
CA ARG A 11 -4.05 -11.92 -7.39
C ARG A 11 -2.72 -12.31 -6.77
N PRO A 12 -1.85 -11.35 -6.39
CA PRO A 12 -0.56 -11.64 -5.78
C PRO A 12 -0.71 -12.40 -4.46
N LYS A 13 0.14 -13.41 -4.27
CA LYS A 13 0.26 -14.14 -3.01
C LYS A 13 1.40 -13.63 -2.14
N PHE A 14 2.16 -12.67 -2.67
CA PHE A 14 3.30 -12.05 -2.00
C PHE A 14 4.25 -13.10 -1.37
N LYS A 15 4.65 -14.10 -2.15
CA LYS A 15 5.51 -15.20 -1.68
C LYS A 15 6.83 -14.69 -1.11
N ARG A 16 7.43 -13.71 -1.79
CA ARG A 16 8.62 -12.95 -1.35
C ARG A 16 8.25 -11.65 -0.62
N LYS A 17 7.14 -11.66 0.14
CA LYS A 17 6.56 -10.49 0.77
C LYS A 17 6.24 -9.41 -0.30
N PHE A 18 6.69 -8.19 -0.10
CA PHE A 18 6.45 -7.06 -1.01
C PHE A 18 7.65 -6.74 -1.91
N SER A 19 8.63 -7.64 -1.98
CA SER A 19 9.92 -7.42 -2.63
C SER A 19 9.76 -7.09 -4.12
N GLY A 20 9.05 -7.92 -4.90
CA GLY A 20 8.82 -7.70 -6.32
C GLY A 20 8.11 -6.38 -6.62
N VAL A 21 7.05 -6.06 -5.84
CA VAL A 21 6.34 -4.78 -5.96
C VAL A 21 7.27 -3.61 -5.67
N THR A 22 8.11 -3.71 -4.64
CA THR A 22 9.08 -2.64 -4.29
C THR A 22 10.07 -2.40 -5.41
N GLY A 23 10.61 -3.47 -6.00
CA GLY A 23 11.52 -3.35 -7.15
C GLY A 23 10.85 -2.65 -8.34
N GLU A 24 9.63 -3.03 -8.68
CA GLU A 24 8.90 -2.39 -9.78
C GLU A 24 8.54 -0.92 -9.47
N VAL A 25 8.17 -0.58 -8.24
CA VAL A 25 7.96 0.82 -7.82
C VAL A 25 9.23 1.65 -8.03
N VAL A 26 10.40 1.12 -7.63
CA VAL A 26 11.68 1.81 -7.80
C VAL A 26 12.01 2.00 -9.28
N ARG A 27 11.77 1.00 -10.12
CA ARG A 27 11.95 1.13 -11.58
C ARG A 27 11.03 2.20 -12.18
N LEU A 28 9.77 2.26 -11.74
CA LEU A 28 8.83 3.32 -12.15
C LEU A 28 9.30 4.71 -11.73
N ILE A 29 9.81 4.85 -10.51
CA ILE A 29 10.40 6.11 -10.01
C ILE A 29 11.57 6.57 -10.88
N ASN A 30 12.38 5.63 -11.37
CA ASN A 30 13.56 5.90 -12.18
C ASN A 30 13.30 5.92 -13.69
N GLY A 31 12.07 5.70 -14.14
CA GLY A 31 11.76 5.56 -15.56
C GLY A 31 12.48 4.38 -16.22
N LYS A 32 12.64 3.27 -15.51
CA LYS A 32 13.37 2.08 -15.97
C LYS A 32 12.48 0.84 -15.97
N GLU A 33 12.89 -0.16 -16.75
CA GLU A 33 12.36 -1.53 -16.66
C GLU A 33 13.49 -2.55 -16.81
N LEU A 34 13.30 -3.74 -16.27
CA LEU A 34 14.22 -4.85 -16.49
C LEU A 34 14.05 -5.40 -17.90
N GLU A 35 15.15 -5.71 -18.56
CA GLU A 35 15.16 -6.45 -19.83
C GLU A 35 14.56 -7.85 -19.61
N GLU A 36 13.89 -8.39 -20.64
CA GLU A 36 13.20 -9.68 -20.56
C GLU A 36 14.12 -10.86 -20.24
N ASP A 37 15.39 -10.78 -20.68
CA ASP A 37 16.42 -11.78 -20.48
C ASP A 37 17.36 -11.47 -19.30
N PHE A 38 16.97 -10.52 -18.44
CA PHE A 38 17.73 -10.21 -17.24
C PHE A 38 17.90 -11.46 -16.38
N ASP A 39 19.15 -11.72 -15.99
CA ASP A 39 19.52 -12.80 -15.09
C ASP A 39 20.67 -12.31 -14.18
N ILE A 40 20.41 -12.28 -12.90
CA ILE A 40 21.40 -11.88 -11.90
C ILE A 40 22.63 -12.78 -11.91
N VAL A 41 22.49 -14.07 -12.28
CA VAL A 41 23.61 -15.01 -12.38
C VAL A 41 24.55 -14.63 -13.50
N LYS A 42 24.03 -14.21 -14.66
CA LYS A 42 24.83 -13.64 -15.75
C LYS A 42 25.58 -12.39 -15.34
N SER A 43 24.94 -11.53 -14.55
CA SER A 43 25.58 -10.34 -14.00
C SER A 43 26.74 -10.69 -13.03
N ILE A 44 26.59 -11.75 -12.25
CA ILE A 44 27.67 -12.27 -11.40
C ILE A 44 28.84 -12.74 -12.24
N ASP A 45 28.62 -13.46 -13.33
CA ASP A 45 29.66 -13.90 -14.25
C ASP A 45 30.43 -12.69 -14.83
N ASN A 46 29.75 -11.66 -15.27
CA ASN A 46 30.36 -10.40 -15.75
C ASN A 46 31.20 -9.69 -14.66
N ILE A 47 30.78 -9.76 -13.40
CA ILE A 47 31.54 -9.21 -12.25
C ILE A 47 32.85 -9.98 -12.06
N VAL A 48 32.78 -11.31 -12.11
CA VAL A 48 33.94 -12.18 -11.89
C VAL A 48 34.96 -12.10 -13.03
N GLU A 49 34.50 -11.92 -14.28
CA GLU A 49 35.39 -11.81 -15.44
C GLU A 49 36.33 -10.59 -15.41
N VAL A 50 35.94 -9.54 -14.72
CA VAL A 50 36.74 -8.29 -14.63
C VAL A 50 37.87 -8.39 -13.60
N VAL A 51 37.75 -9.33 -12.67
CA VAL A 51 38.73 -9.51 -11.61
C VAL A 51 39.83 -10.46 -12.11
N LYS A 52 41.10 -9.99 -12.05
CA LYS A 52 42.23 -10.85 -12.39
C LYS A 52 42.46 -11.88 -11.29
N CYS A 53 42.17 -13.14 -11.59
CA CYS A 53 42.45 -14.27 -10.72
C CYS A 53 43.73 -14.99 -11.14
N SER A 54 44.42 -15.61 -10.19
CA SER A 54 45.69 -16.31 -10.46
C SER A 54 45.47 -17.66 -11.16
N ASN A 55 44.32 -18.27 -10.95
CA ASN A 55 43.94 -19.56 -11.53
C ASN A 55 42.40 -19.69 -11.62
N GLU A 56 41.89 -20.77 -12.21
CA GLU A 56 40.47 -21.04 -12.38
C GLU A 56 39.77 -21.37 -11.05
N ASP A 57 40.47 -21.97 -10.07
CA ASP A 57 39.91 -22.23 -8.76
C ASP A 57 39.64 -20.95 -8.00
N ASP A 58 40.56 -19.97 -8.04
CA ASP A 58 40.36 -18.65 -7.45
C ASP A 58 39.16 -17.94 -8.09
N LYS A 59 38.98 -18.09 -9.41
CA LYS A 59 37.83 -17.53 -10.10
C LYS A 59 36.51 -18.17 -9.65
N LYS A 60 36.49 -19.48 -9.43
CA LYS A 60 35.33 -20.20 -8.92
C LYS A 60 34.97 -19.76 -7.50
N TYR A 61 35.97 -19.66 -6.62
CA TYR A 61 35.77 -19.16 -5.24
C TYR A 61 35.22 -17.72 -5.23
N LEU A 62 35.77 -16.87 -6.09
CA LEU A 62 35.28 -15.50 -6.22
C LEU A 62 33.81 -15.47 -6.67
N LYS A 63 33.43 -16.32 -7.64
CA LYS A 63 32.02 -16.43 -8.09
C LYS A 63 31.09 -16.86 -6.94
N GLU A 64 31.47 -17.84 -6.16
CA GLU A 64 30.72 -18.29 -4.98
C GLU A 64 30.60 -17.15 -3.96
N LEU A 65 31.69 -16.45 -3.65
CA LEU A 65 31.70 -15.31 -2.73
C LEU A 65 30.78 -14.18 -3.20
N VAL A 66 30.87 -13.79 -4.47
CA VAL A 66 29.99 -12.73 -5.04
C VAL A 66 28.53 -13.19 -5.03
N LYS A 67 28.25 -14.46 -5.31
CA LYS A 67 26.91 -15.03 -5.24
C LYS A 67 26.35 -14.99 -3.82
N GLU A 68 27.12 -15.45 -2.83
CA GLU A 68 26.71 -15.40 -1.41
C GLU A 68 26.51 -13.96 -0.92
N TYR A 69 27.26 -13.00 -1.46
CA TYR A 69 27.14 -11.59 -1.11
C TYR A 69 25.88 -10.96 -1.71
N LEU A 70 25.55 -11.28 -2.97
CA LEU A 70 24.46 -10.67 -3.72
C LEU A 70 23.11 -11.36 -3.55
N ILE A 71 23.11 -12.66 -3.33
CA ILE A 71 21.88 -13.46 -3.33
C ILE A 71 21.69 -14.07 -1.95
N ASP A 72 20.46 -14.10 -1.47
CA ASP A 72 20.10 -14.79 -0.25
C ASP A 72 19.77 -16.27 -0.52
N LYS A 73 19.42 -17.02 0.54
CA LYS A 73 19.10 -18.45 0.46
C LYS A 73 17.81 -18.76 -0.32
N ASP A 74 16.97 -17.76 -0.53
CA ASP A 74 15.72 -17.88 -1.27
C ASP A 74 15.92 -17.52 -2.76
N GLY A 75 17.12 -17.08 -3.14
CA GLY A 75 17.50 -16.70 -4.49
C GLY A 75 17.22 -15.21 -4.81
N ASP A 76 16.84 -14.43 -3.80
CA ASP A 76 16.55 -13.01 -3.95
C ASP A 76 17.79 -12.14 -3.80
N ILE A 77 17.81 -10.97 -4.45
CA ILE A 77 18.89 -9.99 -4.31
C ILE A 77 18.88 -9.40 -2.92
N LYS A 78 20.03 -9.48 -2.23
CA LYS A 78 20.23 -8.78 -0.96
C LYS A 78 20.41 -7.29 -1.19
N VAL A 79 19.56 -6.49 -0.58
CA VAL A 79 19.60 -5.03 -0.74
C VAL A 79 20.53 -4.41 0.29
N PHE A 80 21.78 -4.26 -0.06
CA PHE A 80 22.80 -3.52 0.73
C PHE A 80 23.14 -2.14 0.14
N HIS A 81 22.52 -1.77 -0.98
CA HIS A 81 22.61 -0.48 -1.62
C HIS A 81 21.28 -0.15 -2.32
N ALA A 82 20.87 1.13 -2.31
CA ALA A 82 19.56 1.55 -2.84
C ALA A 82 19.38 1.22 -4.33
N LYS A 83 20.44 1.33 -5.14
CA LYS A 83 20.42 0.98 -6.58
C LYS A 83 19.98 -0.47 -6.84
N LEU A 84 20.24 -1.38 -5.89
CA LEU A 84 19.89 -2.79 -6.03
C LEU A 84 18.37 -3.05 -6.04
N PHE A 85 17.58 -2.15 -5.51
CA PHE A 85 16.12 -2.26 -5.63
C PHE A 85 15.65 -2.33 -7.09
N ASN A 86 16.35 -1.67 -8.04
CA ASN A 86 16.01 -1.72 -9.46
C ASN A 86 16.10 -3.13 -10.06
N TYR A 87 16.89 -4.02 -9.47
CA TYR A 87 17.17 -5.36 -9.99
C TYR A 87 16.33 -6.45 -9.32
N ILE A 88 15.44 -6.10 -8.40
CA ILE A 88 14.51 -7.06 -7.80
C ILE A 88 13.43 -7.39 -8.82
N GLU A 89 13.35 -8.66 -9.21
CA GLU A 89 12.35 -9.15 -10.15
C GLU A 89 10.96 -9.25 -9.50
N LEU A 90 9.92 -9.16 -10.31
CA LEU A 90 8.55 -9.51 -9.93
C LEU A 90 8.41 -11.02 -9.71
N ASP A 91 7.37 -11.45 -9.00
CA ASP A 91 7.04 -12.88 -8.87
C ASP A 91 6.73 -13.49 -10.25
N LYS A 92 7.16 -14.75 -10.46
CA LYS A 92 6.95 -15.42 -11.74
C LYS A 92 5.52 -15.95 -11.87
N GLY A 93 5.02 -16.02 -13.11
CA GLY A 93 3.70 -16.55 -13.43
C GLY A 93 2.61 -15.47 -13.57
N THR A 94 1.35 -15.87 -13.38
CA THR A 94 0.19 -14.97 -13.61
C THR A 94 0.05 -13.86 -12.58
N GLU A 95 0.65 -14.01 -11.41
CA GLU A 95 0.65 -13.03 -10.32
C GLU A 95 1.41 -11.74 -10.70
N ILE A 96 2.32 -11.79 -11.67
CA ILE A 96 3.08 -10.65 -12.18
C ILE A 96 2.18 -9.47 -12.60
N THR A 97 1.03 -9.78 -13.20
CA THR A 97 0.07 -8.75 -13.62
C THR A 97 -0.48 -7.98 -12.42
N GLY A 98 -0.78 -8.67 -11.34
CA GLY A 98 -1.26 -8.04 -10.12
C GLY A 98 -0.20 -7.22 -9.43
N GLU A 99 1.04 -7.72 -9.34
CA GLU A 99 2.15 -6.97 -8.77
C GLU A 99 2.46 -5.69 -9.55
N LYS A 100 2.44 -5.76 -10.89
CA LYS A 100 2.60 -4.58 -11.75
C LYS A 100 1.50 -3.54 -11.50
N LYS A 101 0.22 -3.96 -11.39
CA LYS A 101 -0.90 -3.06 -11.07
C LYS A 101 -0.71 -2.37 -9.72
N ILE A 102 -0.26 -3.10 -8.69
CA ILE A 102 0.01 -2.54 -7.37
C ILE A 102 1.18 -1.56 -7.42
N ALA A 103 2.25 -1.90 -8.12
CA ALA A 103 3.41 -1.03 -8.26
C ALA A 103 3.07 0.27 -8.99
N GLN A 104 2.31 0.19 -10.10
CA GLN A 104 1.82 1.37 -10.81
C GLN A 104 0.92 2.23 -9.92
N PHE A 105 0.00 1.62 -9.18
CA PHE A 105 -0.85 2.31 -8.23
C PHE A 105 -0.04 3.06 -7.16
N LEU A 106 0.94 2.40 -6.55
CA LEU A 106 1.81 3.03 -5.55
C LEU A 106 2.64 4.17 -6.13
N TYR A 107 3.19 3.97 -7.32
CA TYR A 107 3.91 5.03 -8.04
C TYR A 107 3.01 6.25 -8.24
N ASP A 108 1.81 6.05 -8.78
CA ASP A 108 0.88 7.13 -9.13
C ASP A 108 0.42 7.92 -7.90
N ILE A 109 0.15 7.23 -6.77
CA ILE A 109 -0.40 7.89 -5.57
C ILE A 109 0.66 8.42 -4.60
N LEU A 110 1.86 7.85 -4.56
CA LEU A 110 2.88 8.22 -3.58
C LEU A 110 4.11 8.90 -4.17
N PHE A 111 4.48 8.59 -5.41
CA PHE A 111 5.80 8.95 -5.93
C PHE A 111 5.79 9.78 -7.21
N SER A 112 4.69 9.82 -7.98
CA SER A 112 4.65 10.52 -9.28
C SER A 112 5.02 12.00 -9.20
N ASP A 113 4.73 12.64 -8.09
CA ASP A 113 4.99 14.06 -7.86
C ASP A 113 6.22 14.32 -6.97
N ASN A 114 6.97 13.25 -6.63
CA ASN A 114 8.13 13.30 -5.74
C ASN A 114 9.40 12.88 -6.44
N ASN A 115 10.36 13.78 -6.49
CA ASN A 115 11.68 13.46 -7.02
C ASN A 115 12.58 12.81 -5.96
N ILE A 116 12.49 11.49 -5.82
CA ILE A 116 13.37 10.68 -4.97
C ILE A 116 14.26 9.73 -5.79
N SER A 117 14.26 9.87 -7.12
CA SER A 117 15.00 8.98 -8.04
C SER A 117 16.50 8.96 -7.75
N SER A 118 17.09 10.11 -7.39
CA SER A 118 18.52 10.25 -7.18
C SER A 118 19.12 9.22 -6.22
N ILE A 119 18.40 8.83 -5.16
CA ILE A 119 18.92 7.85 -4.19
C ILE A 119 19.09 6.44 -4.80
N PHE A 120 18.28 6.09 -5.80
CA PHE A 120 18.34 4.78 -6.45
C PHE A 120 19.30 4.72 -7.64
N GLU A 121 19.82 5.88 -8.05
CA GLU A 121 20.81 6.03 -9.13
C GLU A 121 22.23 6.30 -8.62
N GLU A 122 22.35 6.70 -7.35
CA GLU A 122 23.62 7.03 -6.72
C GLU A 122 24.59 5.84 -6.73
N ASP A 123 25.78 6.01 -7.27
CA ASP A 123 26.85 5.00 -7.30
C ASP A 123 27.93 5.23 -6.21
N GLU A 124 27.76 6.27 -5.40
CA GLU A 124 28.75 6.62 -4.37
C GLU A 124 28.76 5.61 -3.22
N THR A 125 29.83 4.86 -3.14
CA THR A 125 30.11 3.96 -2.02
C THR A 125 31.62 3.88 -1.77
N LYS A 126 31.99 3.84 -0.49
CA LYS A 126 33.38 3.61 -0.06
C LYS A 126 33.77 2.13 -0.12
N ASN A 127 32.79 1.23 -0.25
CA ASN A 127 33.04 -0.21 -0.30
C ASN A 127 33.39 -0.65 -1.73
N MET A 128 34.60 -1.16 -1.89
CA MET A 128 35.15 -1.56 -3.19
C MET A 128 34.35 -2.70 -3.86
N ILE A 129 33.84 -3.64 -3.04
CA ILE A 129 33.04 -4.77 -3.54
C ILE A 129 31.69 -4.25 -4.06
N ILE A 130 31.03 -3.38 -3.30
CA ILE A 130 29.78 -2.75 -3.71
C ILE A 130 29.99 -1.96 -5.01
N LYS A 131 31.06 -1.17 -5.10
CA LYS A 131 31.39 -0.41 -6.30
C LYS A 131 31.62 -1.30 -7.53
N LEU A 132 32.32 -2.42 -7.36
CA LEU A 132 32.51 -3.40 -8.42
C LEU A 132 31.19 -3.99 -8.88
N VAL A 133 30.34 -4.44 -7.95
CA VAL A 133 29.03 -4.99 -8.23
C VAL A 133 28.17 -3.98 -9.02
N LEU A 134 28.01 -2.76 -8.50
CA LEU A 134 27.17 -1.73 -9.10
C LEU A 134 27.64 -1.33 -10.50
N SER A 135 28.97 -1.33 -10.74
CA SER A 135 29.56 -0.97 -12.06
C SER A 135 29.32 -2.02 -13.14
N LYS A 136 28.95 -3.24 -12.79
CA LYS A 136 28.77 -4.38 -13.69
C LYS A 136 27.34 -4.88 -13.81
N LEU A 137 26.45 -4.35 -12.97
CA LEU A 137 25.03 -4.61 -13.11
C LEU A 137 24.50 -3.92 -14.38
N SER A 138 23.86 -4.69 -15.23
CA SER A 138 23.24 -4.26 -16.49
C SER A 138 21.84 -4.87 -16.60
N GLY A 139 21.12 -4.61 -17.68
CA GLY A 139 19.78 -5.18 -17.91
C GLY A 139 18.64 -4.25 -17.50
N LEU A 140 18.92 -2.95 -17.39
CA LEU A 140 17.89 -1.91 -17.24
C LEU A 140 17.79 -1.12 -18.56
N LYS A 141 16.58 -0.91 -19.05
CA LYS A 141 16.27 -0.05 -20.19
C LYS A 141 15.32 1.07 -19.80
N GLU A 142 15.27 2.13 -20.60
CA GLU A 142 14.37 3.26 -20.40
C GLU A 142 12.91 2.82 -20.58
N ARG A 143 12.02 3.42 -19.79
CA ARG A 143 10.59 3.21 -19.84
C ARG A 143 9.85 4.53 -19.64
N ASP A 144 8.96 4.85 -20.54
CA ASP A 144 7.99 5.91 -20.33
C ASP A 144 6.89 5.44 -19.37
N THR A 145 6.56 6.29 -18.42
CA THR A 145 5.55 5.97 -17.38
C THR A 145 4.39 6.95 -17.48
N GLU A 146 3.23 6.42 -17.83
CA GLU A 146 1.98 7.18 -17.80
C GLU A 146 1.24 6.97 -16.48
N LYS A 147 0.54 8.01 -16.02
CA LYS A 147 -0.28 7.96 -14.80
C LYS A 147 -1.61 7.26 -15.09
N VAL A 148 -1.91 6.20 -14.37
CA VAL A 148 -3.12 5.38 -14.52
C VAL A 148 -4.13 5.64 -13.42
N TYR A 149 -3.66 5.75 -12.17
CA TYR A 149 -4.50 5.90 -10.99
C TYR A 149 -4.53 7.36 -10.50
N ILE A 150 -5.69 7.77 -10.00
CA ILE A 150 -5.91 9.12 -9.46
C ILE A 150 -5.89 9.03 -7.93
N ASN A 151 -5.06 9.85 -7.30
CA ASN A 151 -5.04 9.95 -5.84
C ASN A 151 -6.37 10.50 -5.31
N LYS A 152 -6.90 9.89 -4.25
CA LYS A 152 -8.15 10.28 -3.58
C LYS A 152 -7.97 10.57 -2.09
N LEU A 153 -6.79 10.29 -1.55
CA LEU A 153 -6.50 10.43 -0.12
C LEU A 153 -5.19 11.20 0.08
N ASP A 154 -5.23 12.50 -0.23
CA ASP A 154 -4.06 13.39 -0.20
C ASP A 154 -3.39 13.39 1.18
N PHE A 155 -4.17 13.32 2.26
CA PHE A 155 -3.64 13.26 3.61
C PHE A 155 -2.71 12.05 3.86
N ILE A 156 -2.92 10.92 3.15
CA ILE A 156 -2.02 9.76 3.23
C ILE A 156 -0.74 10.02 2.44
N THR A 157 -0.89 10.58 1.24
CA THR A 157 0.25 10.90 0.37
C THR A 157 1.18 11.93 1.02
N GLU A 158 0.63 12.96 1.64
CA GLU A 158 1.41 13.98 2.37
C GLU A 158 2.24 13.36 3.48
N VAL A 159 1.62 12.55 4.34
CA VAL A 159 2.31 11.88 5.45
C VAL A 159 3.35 10.88 4.95
N ALA A 160 3.01 10.10 3.92
CA ALA A 160 3.95 9.15 3.31
C ALA A 160 5.18 9.87 2.76
N ASN A 161 4.99 11.01 2.10
CA ASN A 161 6.08 11.80 1.56
C ASN A 161 7.01 12.38 2.64
N GLU A 162 6.43 12.84 3.76
CA GLU A 162 7.23 13.25 4.92
C GLU A 162 8.10 12.11 5.45
N ASP A 163 7.51 10.92 5.55
CA ASP A 163 8.17 9.74 6.09
C ASP A 163 9.25 9.19 5.16
N PHE A 164 8.99 9.14 3.85
CA PHE A 164 10.01 8.74 2.88
C PHE A 164 11.17 9.74 2.82
N LYS A 165 10.91 11.06 2.85
CA LYS A 165 11.96 12.09 2.90
C LYS A 165 12.83 11.95 4.14
N PHE A 166 12.26 11.62 5.29
CA PHE A 166 13.02 11.35 6.51
C PHE A 166 13.82 10.05 6.40
N LEU A 167 13.17 8.96 5.95
CA LEU A 167 13.80 7.66 5.84
C LEU A 167 15.06 7.68 4.95
N ILE A 168 15.00 8.39 3.83
CA ILE A 168 16.09 8.51 2.86
C ILE A 168 17.36 9.13 3.46
N LYS A 169 17.24 10.00 4.44
CA LYS A 169 18.39 10.60 5.12
C LYS A 169 19.19 9.58 5.94
N HIS A 170 18.60 8.46 6.33
CA HIS A 170 19.17 7.41 7.18
C HIS A 170 19.42 6.13 6.39
N LYS A 171 20.50 6.07 5.60
CA LYS A 171 20.77 5.03 4.59
C LYS A 171 20.56 3.58 5.08
N GLU A 172 21.11 3.20 6.22
CA GLU A 172 20.97 1.83 6.75
C GLU A 172 19.53 1.50 7.16
N PHE A 173 18.88 2.47 7.82
CA PHE A 173 17.49 2.33 8.23
C PHE A 173 16.55 2.29 7.00
N PHE A 174 16.85 3.10 5.98
CA PHE A 174 16.16 3.09 4.69
C PHE A 174 16.23 1.70 4.03
N LEU A 175 17.42 1.15 3.84
CA LEU A 175 17.60 -0.14 3.18
C LEU A 175 16.82 -1.27 3.89
N LYS A 176 16.77 -1.22 5.22
CA LYS A 176 16.07 -2.21 6.04
C LYS A 176 14.55 -2.07 5.99
N ASN A 177 14.03 -0.84 5.93
CA ASN A 177 12.61 -0.56 6.23
C ASN A 177 11.80 -0.06 5.03
N PHE A 178 12.42 0.30 3.91
CA PHE A 178 11.74 0.90 2.75
C PHE A 178 10.61 0.01 2.21
N GLN A 179 10.89 -1.27 1.97
CA GLN A 179 9.87 -2.23 1.52
C GLN A 179 8.69 -2.33 2.51
N GLN A 180 8.98 -2.36 3.80
CA GLN A 180 7.96 -2.49 4.83
C GLN A 180 7.11 -1.23 4.94
N LEU A 181 7.72 -0.05 4.79
CA LEU A 181 7.01 1.22 4.81
C LEU A 181 6.11 1.39 3.58
N ILE A 182 6.57 0.99 2.38
CA ILE A 182 5.71 0.96 1.17
C ILE A 182 4.53 0.03 1.37
N ALA A 183 4.76 -1.19 1.90
CA ALA A 183 3.69 -2.15 2.17
C ALA A 183 2.68 -1.60 3.20
N TYR A 184 3.16 -0.85 4.20
CA TYR A 184 2.31 -0.18 5.18
C TYR A 184 1.42 0.87 4.54
N TYR A 185 1.98 1.79 3.75
CA TYR A 185 1.21 2.83 3.07
C TYR A 185 0.25 2.27 2.02
N TYR A 186 0.64 1.20 1.32
CA TYR A 186 -0.28 0.48 0.44
C TYR A 186 -1.49 -0.05 1.22
N PHE A 187 -1.27 -0.80 2.30
CA PHE A 187 -2.35 -1.36 3.11
C PHE A 187 -3.21 -0.26 3.75
N TYR A 188 -2.60 0.80 4.26
CA TYR A 188 -3.29 1.94 4.83
C TYR A 188 -4.19 2.61 3.79
N TYR A 189 -3.67 2.90 2.60
CA TYR A 189 -4.44 3.55 1.54
C TYR A 189 -5.62 2.71 1.07
N ILE A 190 -5.41 1.43 0.71
CA ILE A 190 -6.48 0.57 0.20
C ILE A 190 -7.58 0.31 1.22
N THR A 191 -7.25 0.21 2.50
CA THR A 191 -8.25 0.03 3.57
C THR A 191 -9.06 1.30 3.80
N GLN A 192 -8.42 2.47 3.85
CA GLN A 192 -9.11 3.76 3.98
C GLN A 192 -10.03 4.02 2.79
N LEU A 193 -9.53 3.83 1.57
CA LEU A 193 -10.34 4.04 0.37
C LEU A 193 -11.53 3.07 0.32
N SER A 194 -11.33 1.80 0.68
CA SER A 194 -12.42 0.81 0.69
C SER A 194 -13.55 1.20 1.65
N ILE A 195 -13.21 1.68 2.86
CA ILE A 195 -14.20 2.14 3.85
C ILE A 195 -14.93 3.37 3.32
N LYS A 196 -14.21 4.33 2.77
CA LYS A 196 -14.80 5.58 2.26
C LYS A 196 -15.72 5.35 1.05
N LEU A 197 -15.34 4.49 0.12
CA LEU A 197 -16.18 4.12 -1.02
C LEU A 197 -17.48 3.45 -0.58
N ASN A 198 -17.48 2.69 0.51
CA ASN A 198 -18.70 2.07 1.05
C ASN A 198 -19.60 3.09 1.76
N LYS A 199 -19.02 4.12 2.39
CA LYS A 199 -19.79 5.20 3.03
C LYS A 199 -20.44 6.16 2.04
N LYS A 200 -20.09 6.07 0.76
CA LYS A 200 -20.64 6.87 -0.34
C LYS A 200 -20.55 8.39 -0.06
N ASP A 201 -21.69 9.07 -0.06
CA ASP A 201 -21.85 10.52 0.19
C ASP A 201 -21.49 10.94 1.63
N LYS A 202 -21.57 10.01 2.59
CA LYS A 202 -21.23 10.25 4.01
C LYS A 202 -19.73 10.15 4.30
N ALA A 203 -18.92 9.84 3.29
CA ALA A 203 -17.48 9.73 3.46
C ALA A 203 -16.79 11.10 3.50
N ASN A 204 -16.02 11.35 4.55
CA ASN A 204 -15.10 12.49 4.57
C ASN A 204 -13.72 12.04 4.04
N PHE A 205 -13.38 12.43 2.82
CA PHE A 205 -12.12 12.04 2.17
C PHE A 205 -10.89 12.77 2.73
N SER A 206 -11.07 13.75 3.61
CA SER A 206 -9.97 14.49 4.25
C SER A 206 -9.61 13.96 5.65
N GLU A 207 -10.40 13.03 6.20
CA GLU A 207 -10.19 12.51 7.54
C GLU A 207 -9.84 11.02 7.55
N VAL A 208 -9.12 10.59 8.58
CA VAL A 208 -8.74 9.19 8.78
C VAL A 208 -9.89 8.41 9.41
N GLU A 209 -10.26 7.28 8.81
CA GLU A 209 -11.16 6.31 9.42
C GLU A 209 -10.44 5.51 10.51
N LYS A 210 -11.06 5.41 11.69
CA LYS A 210 -10.44 4.81 12.87
C LYS A 210 -10.44 3.29 12.80
N VAL A 211 -9.30 2.71 12.46
CA VAL A 211 -9.10 1.27 12.41
C VAL A 211 -8.09 0.86 13.47
N PHE A 212 -8.51 0.03 14.43
CA PHE A 212 -7.72 -0.30 15.62
C PHE A 212 -6.86 -1.54 15.43
N TYR A 213 -5.59 -1.42 15.80
CA TYR A 213 -4.61 -2.50 15.81
C TYR A 213 -4.44 -3.09 17.21
N LEU A 214 -4.04 -4.35 17.27
CA LEU A 214 -3.56 -5.06 18.44
C LEU A 214 -2.05 -5.25 18.31
N LEU A 215 -1.31 -5.12 19.38
CA LEU A 215 0.13 -5.40 19.35
C LEU A 215 0.40 -6.90 19.37
N ASP A 216 1.52 -7.31 18.79
CA ASP A 216 1.82 -8.74 18.58
C ASP A 216 1.90 -9.55 19.87
N TRP A 217 2.34 -8.93 20.96
CA TRP A 217 2.51 -9.54 22.27
C TRP A 217 1.30 -9.41 23.20
N GLU A 218 0.24 -8.69 22.79
CA GLU A 218 -0.97 -8.52 23.58
C GLU A 218 -1.94 -9.70 23.48
N LYS A 219 -2.79 -9.81 24.48
CA LYS A 219 -3.95 -10.73 24.47
C LYS A 219 -5.19 -10.04 23.93
N ALA A 220 -5.89 -10.73 23.03
CA ALA A 220 -7.20 -10.27 22.56
C ALA A 220 -8.28 -10.54 23.64
N SER A 221 -9.23 -9.61 23.76
CA SER A 221 -10.47 -9.83 24.52
C SER A 221 -11.66 -9.22 23.76
N LYS A 222 -12.86 -9.78 23.94
CA LYS A 222 -14.06 -9.45 23.12
C LYS A 222 -14.43 -7.95 23.16
N ASN A 223 -14.11 -7.26 24.26
CA ASN A 223 -14.49 -5.85 24.45
C ASN A 223 -13.45 -4.85 23.92
N ARG A 224 -12.35 -5.33 23.31
CA ARG A 224 -11.31 -4.46 22.77
C ARG A 224 -11.78 -3.79 21.47
N LYS A 225 -11.42 -2.52 21.28
CA LYS A 225 -11.68 -1.78 20.02
C LYS A 225 -11.04 -2.46 18.82
N SER A 226 -9.87 -3.07 19.00
CA SER A 226 -9.18 -3.83 17.95
C SER A 226 -9.96 -5.06 17.47
N VAL A 227 -10.88 -5.62 18.27
CA VAL A 227 -11.78 -6.70 17.88
C VAL A 227 -12.97 -6.16 17.08
N ILE A 228 -13.58 -5.08 17.57
CA ILE A 228 -14.83 -4.52 17.00
C ILE A 228 -14.54 -3.68 15.76
N SER A 229 -13.52 -2.81 15.85
CA SER A 229 -13.18 -1.82 14.82
C SER A 229 -11.77 -2.04 14.23
N GLY A 230 -11.32 -3.28 14.17
CA GLY A 230 -10.09 -3.71 13.51
C GLY A 230 -10.37 -4.32 12.14
N TYR A 231 -9.85 -5.51 11.89
CA TYR A 231 -10.03 -6.20 10.60
C TYR A 231 -11.48 -6.57 10.29
N SER A 232 -12.29 -6.83 11.32
CA SER A 232 -13.73 -7.06 11.18
C SER A 232 -14.45 -5.89 10.51
N LEU A 233 -14.08 -4.66 10.88
CA LEU A 233 -14.59 -3.43 10.24
C LEU A 233 -14.17 -3.37 8.76
N ILE A 234 -12.87 -3.52 8.48
CA ILE A 234 -12.37 -3.52 7.09
C ILE A 234 -13.11 -4.56 6.25
N LYS A 235 -13.29 -5.78 6.77
CA LYS A 235 -13.96 -6.87 6.07
C LYS A 235 -15.45 -6.57 5.83
N ALA A 236 -16.12 -5.94 6.77
CA ALA A 236 -17.52 -5.54 6.62
C ALA A 236 -17.68 -4.44 5.58
N GLU A 237 -16.89 -3.37 5.71
CA GLU A 237 -16.94 -2.19 4.83
C GLU A 237 -16.46 -2.47 3.40
N SER A 238 -15.57 -3.45 3.20
CA SER A 238 -15.12 -3.83 1.85
C SER A 238 -15.99 -4.87 1.15
N ARG A 239 -17.04 -5.39 1.81
CA ARG A 239 -17.87 -6.49 1.26
C ARG A 239 -18.43 -6.18 -0.12
N ASN A 240 -18.92 -4.97 -0.33
CA ASN A 240 -19.53 -4.52 -1.58
C ASN A 240 -18.59 -3.68 -2.45
N LEU A 241 -17.29 -3.71 -2.17
CA LEU A 241 -16.31 -2.84 -2.82
C LEU A 241 -16.36 -2.92 -4.35
N LEU A 242 -16.45 -4.12 -4.92
CA LEU A 242 -16.55 -4.29 -6.37
C LEU A 242 -17.82 -3.63 -6.93
N ILE A 243 -18.95 -3.79 -6.27
CA ILE A 243 -20.22 -3.18 -6.68
C ILE A 243 -20.10 -1.65 -6.63
N ASN A 244 -19.61 -1.11 -5.51
CA ASN A 244 -19.45 0.34 -5.34
C ASN A 244 -18.54 0.94 -6.42
N ILE A 245 -17.45 0.27 -6.76
CA ILE A 245 -16.55 0.73 -7.84
C ILE A 245 -17.27 0.66 -9.19
N ASN A 246 -18.00 -0.42 -9.49
CA ASN A 246 -18.75 -0.50 -10.75
C ASN A 246 -19.82 0.58 -10.85
N VAL A 247 -20.57 0.84 -9.78
CA VAL A 247 -21.54 1.97 -9.76
C VAL A 247 -20.84 3.28 -10.10
N LEU A 248 -19.68 3.56 -9.45
CA LEU A 248 -18.91 4.78 -9.73
C LEU A 248 -18.39 4.84 -11.17
N GLU A 249 -17.93 3.73 -11.74
CA GLU A 249 -17.49 3.68 -13.14
C GLU A 249 -18.63 4.00 -14.10
N HIS A 250 -19.83 3.44 -13.86
CA HIS A 250 -21.01 3.78 -14.65
C HIS A 250 -21.40 5.25 -14.52
N LEU A 251 -21.45 5.79 -13.30
CA LEU A 251 -21.77 7.19 -13.06
C LEU A 251 -20.75 8.14 -13.71
N ASN A 252 -19.45 7.85 -13.54
CA ASN A 252 -18.37 8.62 -14.16
C ASN A 252 -18.49 8.64 -15.68
N PHE A 253 -18.78 7.49 -16.29
CA PHE A 253 -19.01 7.40 -17.74
C PHE A 253 -20.18 8.27 -18.19
N LEU A 254 -21.32 8.18 -17.50
CA LEU A 254 -22.53 8.95 -17.82
C LEU A 254 -22.36 10.46 -17.59
N CYS A 255 -21.51 10.85 -16.65
CA CYS A 255 -21.14 12.25 -16.42
C CYS A 255 -20.08 12.79 -17.40
N GLY A 256 -19.41 11.93 -18.17
CA GLY A 256 -18.25 12.31 -18.98
C GLY A 256 -17.03 12.72 -18.16
N VAL A 257 -16.91 12.21 -16.91
CA VAL A 257 -15.78 12.47 -15.99
C VAL A 257 -15.02 11.18 -15.71
N LYS A 258 -13.85 11.28 -15.08
CA LYS A 258 -13.04 10.12 -14.75
C LYS A 258 -12.61 10.16 -13.29
N GLY A 259 -12.85 9.06 -12.57
CA GLY A 259 -12.35 8.86 -11.23
C GLY A 259 -13.04 9.69 -10.15
N PHE A 260 -14.21 10.27 -10.41
CA PHE A 260 -14.96 10.98 -9.38
C PHE A 260 -15.58 10.00 -8.38
N THR A 261 -15.49 10.35 -7.11
CA THR A 261 -16.18 9.67 -6.00
C THR A 261 -17.66 10.06 -5.95
N TYR A 262 -18.44 9.37 -5.11
CA TYR A 262 -19.85 9.75 -4.89
C TYR A 262 -20.01 11.22 -4.47
N PHE A 263 -19.16 11.69 -3.57
CA PHE A 263 -19.20 13.07 -3.10
C PHE A 263 -18.91 14.07 -4.23
N GLU A 264 -17.91 13.80 -5.05
CA GLU A 264 -17.56 14.66 -6.19
C GLU A 264 -18.69 14.71 -7.23
N ILE A 265 -19.32 13.54 -7.53
CA ILE A 265 -20.45 13.47 -8.45
C ILE A 265 -21.67 14.20 -7.89
N ILE A 266 -22.02 13.99 -6.62
CA ILE A 266 -23.15 14.68 -5.98
C ILE A 266 -22.95 16.20 -5.99
N ASN A 267 -21.77 16.67 -5.66
CA ASN A 267 -21.46 18.09 -5.71
C ASN A 267 -21.57 18.66 -7.13
N MET A 268 -21.08 17.91 -8.12
CA MET A 268 -21.25 18.30 -9.52
C MET A 268 -22.72 18.40 -9.89
N VAL A 269 -23.52 17.37 -9.60
CA VAL A 269 -24.97 17.34 -9.92
C VAL A 269 -25.74 18.44 -9.21
N ASN A 270 -25.37 18.76 -7.96
CA ASN A 270 -26.03 19.83 -7.20
C ASN A 270 -25.71 21.25 -7.72
N ASN A 271 -24.61 21.41 -8.45
CA ASN A 271 -24.20 22.66 -9.06
C ASN A 271 -24.76 22.85 -10.50
N LEU A 272 -25.43 21.85 -11.06
CA LEU A 272 -26.10 21.96 -12.35
C LEU A 272 -27.37 22.80 -12.25
N SER A 273 -27.79 23.41 -13.35
CA SER A 273 -29.12 23.97 -13.48
C SER A 273 -30.20 22.90 -13.36
N ASN A 274 -31.45 23.28 -13.03
CA ASN A 274 -32.54 22.30 -12.90
C ASN A 274 -32.75 21.50 -14.19
N GLU A 275 -32.58 22.12 -15.36
CA GLU A 275 -32.73 21.44 -16.65
C GLU A 275 -31.59 20.42 -16.89
N GLU A 276 -30.35 20.79 -16.63
CA GLU A 276 -29.19 19.93 -16.75
C GLU A 276 -29.25 18.76 -15.74
N LYS A 277 -29.64 19.05 -14.50
CA LYS A 277 -29.85 18.04 -13.46
C LYS A 277 -30.89 17.01 -13.87
N ASN A 278 -32.07 17.47 -14.33
CA ASN A 278 -33.12 16.57 -14.79
C ASN A 278 -32.68 15.75 -16.01
N SER A 279 -31.97 16.36 -16.95
CA SER A 279 -31.41 15.65 -18.12
C SER A 279 -30.43 14.56 -17.67
N TYR A 280 -29.55 14.86 -16.72
CA TYR A 280 -28.58 13.90 -16.19
C TYR A 280 -29.26 12.74 -15.44
N LEU A 281 -30.23 13.04 -14.55
CA LEU A 281 -30.98 12.01 -13.83
C LEU A 281 -31.78 11.11 -14.80
N SER A 282 -32.37 11.71 -15.83
CA SER A 282 -33.05 10.93 -16.89
C SER A 282 -32.07 10.04 -17.64
N THR A 283 -30.85 10.50 -17.89
CA THR A 283 -29.80 9.68 -18.53
C THR A 283 -29.43 8.45 -17.68
N ILE A 284 -29.26 8.65 -16.36
CA ILE A 284 -29.01 7.51 -15.44
C ILE A 284 -30.18 6.53 -15.45
N TYR A 285 -31.42 7.03 -15.41
CA TYR A 285 -32.62 6.21 -15.42
C TYR A 285 -32.72 5.37 -16.71
N GLU A 286 -32.55 6.00 -17.87
CA GLU A 286 -32.56 5.27 -19.15
C GLU A 286 -31.40 4.27 -19.24
N TRP A 287 -30.23 4.60 -18.70
CA TRP A 287 -29.11 3.63 -18.61
C TRP A 287 -29.48 2.41 -17.75
N ILE A 288 -30.12 2.60 -16.61
CA ILE A 288 -30.58 1.52 -15.75
C ILE A 288 -31.56 0.62 -16.51
N LYS A 289 -32.51 1.18 -17.26
CA LYS A 289 -33.45 0.42 -18.08
C LYS A 289 -32.72 -0.41 -19.15
N ILE A 290 -31.81 0.20 -19.87
CA ILE A 290 -31.00 -0.49 -20.90
C ILE A 290 -30.20 -1.63 -20.26
N TYR A 291 -29.56 -1.37 -19.12
CA TYR A 291 -28.79 -2.37 -18.40
C TYR A 291 -29.67 -3.55 -17.99
N ARG A 292 -30.79 -3.27 -17.32
CA ARG A 292 -31.73 -4.31 -16.84
C ARG A 292 -32.30 -5.13 -18.00
N ASN A 293 -32.65 -4.49 -19.09
CA ASN A 293 -33.17 -5.20 -20.28
C ASN A 293 -32.09 -6.10 -20.90
N ASN A 294 -30.83 -5.64 -21.02
CA ASN A 294 -29.75 -6.44 -21.58
C ASN A 294 -29.38 -7.68 -20.73
N PHE A 295 -29.73 -7.65 -19.46
CA PHE A 295 -29.42 -8.72 -18.52
C PHE A 295 -30.69 -9.50 -18.05
N ASP A 296 -31.80 -9.38 -18.78
CA ASP A 296 -33.08 -10.06 -18.48
C ASP A 296 -33.51 -9.87 -17.02
N GLN A 297 -33.43 -8.64 -16.52
CA GLN A 297 -33.95 -8.25 -15.20
C GLN A 297 -35.34 -7.62 -15.32
N GLU A 298 -36.16 -7.76 -14.28
CA GLU A 298 -37.46 -7.12 -14.22
C GLU A 298 -37.37 -5.60 -14.37
N PRO A 299 -38.28 -4.97 -15.14
CA PRO A 299 -38.34 -3.52 -15.23
C PRO A 299 -38.51 -2.87 -13.84
N VAL A 300 -37.94 -1.68 -13.69
CA VAL A 300 -38.11 -0.88 -12.47
C VAL A 300 -38.65 0.51 -12.84
N ASP A 301 -39.52 1.02 -12.01
CA ASP A 301 -39.98 2.40 -12.04
C ASP A 301 -39.47 3.08 -10.77
N VAL A 302 -38.69 4.16 -10.95
CA VAL A 302 -37.96 4.84 -9.86
C VAL A 302 -38.13 6.33 -10.06
N GLU A 303 -38.24 7.05 -8.97
CA GLU A 303 -38.25 8.51 -9.02
C GLU A 303 -36.89 9.06 -9.52
N LEU A 304 -36.93 10.21 -10.22
CA LEU A 304 -35.75 10.87 -10.74
C LEU A 304 -34.99 11.61 -9.63
N GLU A 305 -34.68 10.88 -8.57
CA GLU A 305 -33.85 11.34 -7.45
C GLU A 305 -32.50 10.62 -7.48
N PHE A 306 -31.41 11.38 -7.30
CA PHE A 306 -30.06 10.85 -7.47
C PHE A 306 -29.77 9.62 -6.58
N GLU A 307 -30.16 9.69 -5.30
CA GLU A 307 -29.94 8.61 -4.34
C GLU A 307 -30.73 7.34 -4.73
N GLU A 308 -31.97 7.49 -5.15
CA GLU A 308 -32.83 6.40 -5.61
C GLU A 308 -32.26 5.72 -6.85
N LEU A 309 -31.79 6.51 -7.82
CA LEU A 309 -31.18 6.00 -9.05
C LEU A 309 -29.88 5.25 -8.76
N VAL A 310 -29.01 5.81 -7.89
CA VAL A 310 -27.75 5.14 -7.47
C VAL A 310 -28.04 3.81 -6.77
N ASN A 311 -28.99 3.78 -5.84
CA ASN A 311 -29.38 2.55 -5.13
C ASN A 311 -29.97 1.50 -6.09
N THR A 312 -30.74 1.93 -7.09
CA THR A 312 -31.30 1.05 -8.11
C THR A 312 -30.24 0.49 -9.05
N LEU A 313 -29.27 1.32 -9.45
CA LEU A 313 -28.11 0.88 -10.23
C LEU A 313 -27.29 -0.13 -9.44
N GLU A 314 -27.02 0.13 -8.16
CA GLU A 314 -26.31 -0.79 -7.28
C GLU A 314 -26.99 -2.15 -7.18
N LYS A 315 -28.31 -2.18 -6.95
CA LYS A 315 -29.11 -3.41 -6.93
C LYS A 315 -29.02 -4.15 -8.26
N SER A 316 -29.18 -3.44 -9.38
CA SER A 316 -29.13 -4.02 -10.71
C SER A 316 -27.79 -4.68 -11.01
N LEU A 317 -26.67 -4.05 -10.62
CA LEU A 317 -25.34 -4.61 -10.74
C LEU A 317 -25.14 -5.82 -9.81
N ALA A 318 -25.58 -5.71 -8.55
CA ALA A 318 -25.44 -6.77 -7.55
C ALA A 318 -26.22 -8.06 -7.92
N GLU A 319 -27.35 -7.95 -8.61
CA GLU A 319 -28.12 -9.10 -9.08
C GLU A 319 -27.38 -9.93 -10.15
N LYS A 320 -26.47 -9.32 -10.93
CA LYS A 320 -25.80 -9.98 -12.06
C LYS A 320 -24.35 -10.32 -11.82
N ILE A 321 -23.66 -9.60 -10.95
CA ILE A 321 -22.28 -9.93 -10.61
C ILE A 321 -22.28 -11.12 -9.64
N GLU A 322 -21.63 -12.21 -10.05
CA GLU A 322 -21.52 -13.40 -9.21
C GLU A 322 -20.95 -13.09 -7.83
N GLN A 323 -21.58 -13.57 -6.77
CA GLN A 323 -21.13 -13.39 -5.39
C GLN A 323 -19.70 -13.87 -5.16
N ALA A 324 -19.28 -14.91 -5.88
CA ALA A 324 -17.90 -15.40 -5.84
C ALA A 324 -16.90 -14.37 -6.40
N THR A 325 -17.29 -13.57 -7.41
CA THR A 325 -16.47 -12.52 -7.99
C THR A 325 -16.36 -11.33 -7.04
N ILE A 326 -17.48 -10.91 -6.42
CA ILE A 326 -17.51 -9.86 -5.41
C ILE A 326 -16.57 -10.22 -4.24
N SER A 327 -16.70 -11.45 -3.71
CA SER A 327 -15.88 -11.93 -2.61
C SER A 327 -14.40 -12.03 -2.98
N ARG A 328 -14.07 -12.47 -4.20
CA ARG A 328 -12.69 -12.58 -4.68
C ARG A 328 -11.98 -11.22 -4.79
N TYR A 329 -12.71 -10.17 -5.11
CA TYR A 329 -12.16 -8.83 -5.25
C TYR A 329 -11.55 -8.31 -3.93
N THR A 330 -12.22 -8.56 -2.81
CA THR A 330 -11.76 -8.10 -1.49
C THR A 330 -10.59 -8.93 -0.93
N LEU A 331 -10.34 -10.13 -1.47
CA LEU A 331 -9.22 -10.96 -1.05
C LEU A 331 -7.84 -10.31 -1.29
N TRP A 332 -7.74 -9.30 -2.16
CA TRP A 332 -6.51 -8.54 -2.37
C TRP A 332 -6.06 -7.84 -1.07
N ILE A 333 -7.01 -7.31 -0.29
CA ILE A 333 -6.72 -6.71 1.03
C ILE A 333 -6.23 -7.78 2.01
N GLU A 334 -6.85 -8.97 1.98
CA GLU A 334 -6.49 -10.06 2.89
C GLU A 334 -5.11 -10.65 2.59
N GLU A 335 -4.72 -10.78 1.31
CA GLU A 335 -3.43 -11.35 0.91
C GLU A 335 -2.24 -10.51 1.41
N ILE A 336 -2.27 -9.19 1.24
CA ILE A 336 -1.24 -8.32 1.79
C ILE A 336 -1.34 -8.26 3.33
N GLY A 337 -2.55 -8.24 3.86
CA GLY A 337 -2.80 -8.27 5.29
C GLY A 337 -2.13 -9.47 5.97
N LYS A 338 -2.29 -10.68 5.43
CA LYS A 338 -1.69 -11.92 5.95
C LYS A 338 -0.16 -11.87 6.00
N LYS A 339 0.48 -11.08 5.16
CA LYS A 339 1.94 -11.00 5.12
C LYS A 339 2.54 -10.08 6.19
N TYR A 340 1.78 -9.03 6.59
CA TYR A 340 2.32 -7.99 7.46
C TYR A 340 1.41 -7.60 8.62
N PHE A 341 0.07 -7.60 8.43
CA PHE A 341 -0.85 -6.89 9.30
C PHE A 341 -1.93 -7.76 9.94
N LEU A 342 -2.06 -9.02 9.53
CA LEU A 342 -3.08 -9.94 10.05
C LEU A 342 -2.43 -11.11 10.77
N LYS A 343 -2.91 -11.37 11.99
CA LYS A 343 -2.53 -12.54 12.78
C LYS A 343 -3.77 -13.29 13.25
N ILE A 344 -3.72 -14.61 13.17
CA ILE A 344 -4.77 -15.46 13.74
C ILE A 344 -4.57 -15.48 15.26
N ARG A 345 -5.61 -15.07 16.00
CA ARG A 345 -5.60 -15.02 17.47
C ARG A 345 -6.31 -16.19 18.14
N GLY A 346 -6.73 -17.16 17.35
CA GLY A 346 -7.40 -18.38 17.84
C GLY A 346 -8.89 -18.16 18.16
N GLY A 347 -9.59 -19.27 18.48
CA GLY A 347 -11.01 -19.23 18.86
C GLY A 347 -11.90 -18.56 17.80
N SER A 348 -12.87 -17.77 18.27
CA SER A 348 -13.84 -17.06 17.44
C SER A 348 -13.33 -15.75 16.82
N TYR A 349 -12.09 -15.32 17.11
CA TYR A 349 -11.57 -14.03 16.64
C TYR A 349 -11.12 -14.07 15.18
N GLY A 350 -10.62 -15.21 14.70
CA GLY A 350 -10.07 -15.32 13.35
C GLY A 350 -8.85 -14.41 13.15
N TYR A 351 -8.79 -13.77 11.96
CA TYR A 351 -7.77 -12.77 11.67
C TYR A 351 -8.09 -11.45 12.36
N MET A 352 -7.06 -10.87 12.99
CA MET A 352 -7.11 -9.54 13.59
C MET A 352 -5.98 -8.67 13.05
N LEU A 353 -6.20 -7.37 12.98
CA LEU A 353 -5.13 -6.42 12.70
C LEU A 353 -4.10 -6.48 13.81
N ASN A 354 -2.85 -6.62 13.39
CA ASN A 354 -1.73 -6.85 14.27
C ASN A 354 -0.56 -5.94 13.90
N MET A 355 0.07 -5.36 14.91
CA MET A 355 1.27 -4.55 14.77
C MET A 355 2.43 -5.29 15.43
N THR A 356 3.44 -5.67 14.65
CA THR A 356 4.67 -6.27 15.18
C THR A 356 5.54 -5.22 15.86
N GLN A 357 6.42 -5.64 16.76
CA GLN A 357 7.34 -4.73 17.42
C GLN A 357 8.23 -3.99 16.41
N GLU A 358 8.74 -4.69 15.39
CA GLU A 358 9.59 -4.10 14.34
C GLU A 358 8.84 -3.01 13.56
N MET A 359 7.60 -3.29 13.16
CA MET A 359 6.76 -2.33 12.45
C MET A 359 6.44 -1.13 13.33
N LEU A 360 6.09 -1.36 14.60
CA LEU A 360 5.81 -0.29 15.56
C LEU A 360 7.02 0.64 15.72
N LEU A 361 8.23 0.08 15.88
CA LEU A 361 9.44 0.86 16.03
C LEU A 361 9.80 1.63 14.74
N MET A 362 9.58 1.04 13.57
CA MET A 362 9.73 1.75 12.30
C MET A 362 8.78 2.95 12.21
N ILE A 363 7.48 2.76 12.51
CA ILE A 363 6.49 3.85 12.52
C ILE A 363 6.86 4.89 13.60
N THR A 364 7.31 4.45 14.78
CA THR A 364 7.78 5.37 15.83
C THR A 364 8.94 6.25 15.36
N ALA A 365 9.91 5.67 14.66
CA ALA A 365 11.06 6.42 14.14
C ALA A 365 10.63 7.53 13.17
N VAL A 366 9.74 7.22 12.21
CA VAL A 366 9.24 8.22 11.25
C VAL A 366 8.26 9.23 11.88
N CYS A 367 7.62 8.90 13.01
CA CYS A 367 6.80 9.84 13.79
C CYS A 367 7.64 10.86 14.54
N ILE A 368 8.73 10.42 15.18
CA ILE A 368 9.57 11.28 16.02
C ILE A 368 10.57 12.08 15.18
N LYS A 369 11.08 11.44 14.13
CA LYS A 369 12.14 12.02 13.27
C LYS A 369 13.43 12.31 14.06
N GLU A 370 13.94 13.55 13.97
CA GLU A 370 15.26 13.95 14.52
C GLU A 370 15.17 14.44 15.97
N ASP A 371 13.99 14.88 16.41
CA ASP A 371 13.77 15.45 17.74
C ASP A 371 13.02 14.49 18.67
N LYS A 372 12.81 14.94 19.89
CA LYS A 372 11.91 14.28 20.83
C LYS A 372 10.53 14.92 20.78
N ILE A 373 9.49 14.10 20.93
CA ILE A 373 8.10 14.57 21.00
C ILE A 373 7.42 14.11 22.28
N THR A 374 6.32 14.75 22.67
CA THR A 374 5.55 14.28 23.80
C THR A 374 4.90 12.93 23.48
N LEU A 375 4.69 12.10 24.48
CA LEU A 375 3.99 10.83 24.32
C LEU A 375 2.58 11.03 23.73
N LYS A 376 1.89 12.10 24.11
CA LYS A 376 0.58 12.48 23.57
C LYS A 376 0.65 12.77 22.07
N ASP A 377 1.67 13.49 21.64
CA ASP A 377 1.83 13.83 20.22
C ASP A 377 2.30 12.62 19.41
N LEU A 378 3.09 11.70 19.99
CA LEU A 378 3.41 10.44 19.36
C LEU A 378 2.15 9.64 18.99
N PHE A 379 1.17 9.53 19.92
CA PHE A 379 -0.08 8.84 19.61
C PHE A 379 -0.90 9.55 18.53
N LYS A 380 -0.90 10.88 18.47
CA LYS A 380 -1.53 11.63 17.37
C LYS A 380 -0.83 11.35 16.03
N GLU A 381 0.51 11.28 16.04
CA GLU A 381 1.28 10.95 14.83
C GLU A 381 1.02 9.50 14.36
N TYR A 382 0.79 8.56 15.29
CA TYR A 382 0.31 7.22 14.94
C TYR A 382 -1.08 7.27 14.28
N GLU A 383 -2.02 8.01 14.88
CA GLU A 383 -3.37 8.17 14.34
C GLU A 383 -3.37 8.82 12.94
N ARG A 384 -2.50 9.83 12.74
CA ARG A 384 -2.30 10.46 11.43
C ARG A 384 -1.84 9.47 10.37
N ARG A 385 -1.10 8.43 10.77
CA ARG A 385 -0.65 7.31 9.91
C ARG A 385 -1.63 6.13 9.89
N GLY A 386 -2.83 6.29 10.45
CA GLY A 386 -3.85 5.23 10.46
C GLY A 386 -3.64 4.14 11.50
N LEU A 387 -2.66 4.29 12.39
CA LEU A 387 -2.41 3.37 13.49
C LEU A 387 -3.18 3.83 14.73
N PHE A 388 -4.39 3.31 14.91
CA PHE A 388 -5.17 3.53 16.12
C PHE A 388 -4.93 2.43 17.14
N LEU A 389 -4.67 2.83 18.37
CA LEU A 389 -4.44 1.94 19.50
C LEU A 389 -5.46 2.26 20.60
N ASP A 390 -6.10 1.24 21.16
CA ASP A 390 -6.94 1.45 22.34
C ASP A 390 -6.07 1.68 23.61
N SER A 391 -6.70 2.07 24.71
CA SER A 391 -5.97 2.42 25.94
C SER A 391 -5.07 1.29 26.45
N TYR A 392 -5.43 0.04 26.27
CA TYR A 392 -4.61 -1.10 26.65
C TYR A 392 -3.35 -1.20 25.79
N SER A 393 -3.50 -1.12 24.46
CA SER A 393 -2.35 -1.11 23.55
C SER A 393 -1.44 0.09 23.77
N GLN A 394 -2.00 1.27 24.10
CA GLN A 394 -1.19 2.45 24.43
C GLN A 394 -0.31 2.20 25.66
N VAL A 395 -0.81 1.55 26.70
CA VAL A 395 -0.03 1.18 27.90
C VAL A 395 1.12 0.25 27.52
N GLU A 396 0.87 -0.76 26.69
CA GLU A 396 1.89 -1.69 26.22
C GLU A 396 2.98 -0.99 25.36
N VAL A 397 2.62 0.01 24.56
CA VAL A 397 3.58 0.84 23.83
C VAL A 397 4.46 1.63 24.79
N ILE A 398 3.86 2.26 25.80
CA ILE A 398 4.61 3.01 26.83
C ILE A 398 5.60 2.09 27.55
N ASP A 399 5.17 0.89 27.94
CA ASP A 399 6.02 -0.09 28.60
C ASP A 399 7.19 -0.55 27.68
N LEU A 400 6.90 -0.81 26.41
CA LEU A 400 7.94 -1.15 25.43
C LEU A 400 8.96 -0.01 25.26
N LEU A 401 8.51 1.21 25.04
CA LEU A 401 9.38 2.37 24.89
C LEU A 401 10.20 2.64 26.16
N GLY A 402 9.62 2.40 27.32
CA GLY A 402 10.32 2.46 28.61
C GLY A 402 11.42 1.42 28.73
N LYS A 403 11.14 0.16 28.37
CA LYS A 403 12.14 -0.94 28.36
C LYS A 403 13.29 -0.67 27.38
N LEU A 404 13.04 0.05 26.31
CA LEU A 404 14.05 0.47 25.33
C LEU A 404 14.79 1.76 25.72
N ASN A 405 14.53 2.32 26.90
CA ASN A 405 15.09 3.60 27.36
C ASN A 405 14.81 4.80 26.43
N LEU A 406 13.71 4.74 25.69
CA LEU A 406 13.28 5.80 24.78
C LEU A 406 12.42 6.87 25.48
N ILE A 407 11.89 6.60 26.68
CA ILE A 407 11.09 7.56 27.45
C ILE A 407 11.97 8.39 28.38
N ASP A 408 11.83 9.71 28.25
CA ASP A 408 12.48 10.72 29.10
C ASP A 408 11.42 11.38 29.99
N LYS A 409 11.62 11.30 31.32
CA LYS A 409 10.74 11.93 32.31
C LYS A 409 11.40 13.21 32.80
N LYS A 410 10.82 14.38 32.57
CA LYS A 410 11.25 15.61 33.19
C LYS A 410 10.74 15.69 34.63
N SER A 411 11.65 15.91 35.58
CA SER A 411 11.36 15.92 37.01
C SER A 411 10.61 17.18 37.53
N ASP A 412 10.57 18.28 36.76
CA ASP A 412 10.20 19.60 37.27
C ASP A 412 8.82 20.15 36.85
N SER A 413 8.09 19.45 35.99
CA SER A 413 6.69 19.77 35.68
C SER A 413 5.92 18.48 35.46
N GLY A 414 5.16 18.09 36.46
CA GLY A 414 4.39 16.84 36.47
C GLY A 414 3.78 16.53 35.13
N ASP A 415 3.90 15.26 34.73
CA ASP A 415 3.20 14.54 33.66
C ASP A 415 3.68 14.61 32.20
N ALA A 416 4.59 15.46 31.76
CA ALA A 416 5.06 15.42 30.38
C ALA A 416 6.15 14.34 30.17
N GLN A 417 5.75 13.20 29.61
CA GLN A 417 6.67 12.17 29.14
C GLN A 417 7.05 12.47 27.70
N TYR A 418 8.34 12.45 27.40
CA TYR A 418 8.88 12.64 26.04
C TYR A 418 9.45 11.33 25.52
N VAL A 419 9.30 11.10 24.22
CA VAL A 419 9.90 9.97 23.52
C VAL A 419 11.05 10.50 22.67
N LYS A 420 12.24 9.89 22.86
CA LYS A 420 13.48 10.23 22.14
C LYS A 420 13.47 9.68 20.73
N SER A 421 14.25 10.28 19.82
CA SER A 421 14.52 9.70 18.51
C SER A 421 15.11 8.29 18.65
N ILE A 422 14.75 7.42 17.69
CA ILE A 422 15.28 6.05 17.59
C ILE A 422 16.55 6.02 16.74
N LEU A 423 16.77 7.05 15.90
CA LEU A 423 17.88 7.17 14.96
C LEU A 423 18.85 8.25 15.37
#